data_fbe659d9a1dc961001c277ae68189224
#
_entry.id   fbe659d9a1dc961001c277ae68189224
#
_cell.length_a   1.000
_cell.length_b   1.000
_cell.length_c   1.000
_cell.angle_alpha   90.00
_cell.angle_beta   90.00
_cell.angle_gamma   90.00
#
_symmetry.space_group_name_H-M   'P 1'
#
loop_
_entity.id
_entity.type
_entity.pdbx_description
1 polymer ?
#
loop_
_entity_poly.entity_id
_entity_poly.type
_entity_poly.pdbx_seq_one_letter_code
_entity_poly.pdbx_strand_id
1 'polypeptide(L)'
;LIAAGVNEEGPATDNTVNITGGLLGSMMSLYGGYSTTESTGNTLNLSTKGNTVKNLGYFQNLNFYVPADAKAGDTMLEVTDTADVHGAAINAGVEDTTQLNPGEVINLIHDANNEINTTGTSYAMMDGKDIVTDAALLQRKVYIKPQDANTIVLYVPIDSQPILHPDTEVIA
;
A
#
# COMPACT_ATOMS: atom_id res chain seq x y z
N LEU A 1 15.26 -12.92 5.59
CA LEU A 1 15.09 -12.27 4.28
C LEU A 1 13.98 -12.96 3.52
N ILE A 2 13.04 -12.17 3.03
CA ILE A 2 12.11 -12.58 1.97
C ILE A 2 12.48 -11.75 0.76
N ALA A 3 12.90 -12.39 -0.32
CA ALA A 3 13.17 -11.72 -1.58
C ALA A 3 12.61 -12.58 -2.72
N ALA A 4 11.89 -11.96 -3.64
CA ALA A 4 11.36 -12.68 -4.80
C ALA A 4 12.47 -13.04 -5.79
N GLY A 5 13.53 -12.25 -5.85
CA GLY A 5 14.70 -12.52 -6.67
C GLY A 5 15.98 -12.00 -6.00
N VAL A 6 17.04 -12.77 -6.09
CA VAL A 6 18.39 -12.37 -5.67
C VAL A 6 19.34 -12.67 -6.80
N ASN A 7 20.08 -11.67 -7.25
CA ASN A 7 21.08 -11.83 -8.28
C ASN A 7 22.29 -10.95 -7.95
N GLU A 8 23.39 -11.55 -7.60
CA GLU A 8 24.60 -10.84 -7.20
C GLU A 8 25.42 -10.33 -8.39
N GLU A 9 25.22 -10.89 -9.57
CA GLU A 9 26.02 -10.57 -10.77
C GLU A 9 25.22 -9.86 -11.87
N GLY A 10 23.91 -9.69 -11.70
CA GLY A 10 23.04 -9.10 -12.72
C GLY A 10 21.75 -8.53 -12.15
N PRO A 11 20.82 -8.10 -13.00
CA PRO A 11 19.55 -7.53 -12.54
C PRO A 11 18.64 -8.59 -11.91
N ALA A 12 17.83 -8.16 -10.93
CA ALA A 12 16.74 -8.92 -10.34
C ALA A 12 15.42 -8.24 -10.73
N THR A 13 14.76 -8.72 -11.78
CA THR A 13 13.62 -8.04 -12.40
C THR A 13 12.37 -8.91 -12.45
N ASP A 14 11.21 -8.23 -12.52
CA ASP A 14 9.89 -8.83 -12.75
C ASP A 14 9.51 -9.93 -11.77
N ASN A 15 9.98 -9.81 -10.53
CA ASN A 15 9.66 -10.75 -9.46
C ASN A 15 8.41 -10.29 -8.70
N THR A 16 7.66 -11.27 -8.17
CA THR A 16 6.44 -10.99 -7.41
C THR A 16 6.48 -11.68 -6.05
N VAL A 17 6.18 -10.92 -5.01
CA VAL A 17 5.90 -11.45 -3.66
C VAL A 17 4.41 -11.30 -3.39
N ASN A 18 3.74 -12.41 -3.08
CA ASN A 18 2.32 -12.42 -2.68
C ASN A 18 2.22 -12.79 -1.20
N ILE A 19 1.58 -11.91 -0.41
CA ILE A 19 1.33 -12.14 1.01
C ILE A 19 -0.18 -12.12 1.22
N THR A 20 -0.76 -13.30 1.38
CA THR A 20 -2.22 -13.51 1.43
C THR A 20 -2.70 -14.03 2.78
N GLY A 21 -1.80 -14.34 3.70
CA GLY A 21 -2.13 -14.86 5.02
C GLY A 21 -0.91 -14.94 5.92
N GLY A 22 -1.16 -15.17 7.21
CA GLY A 22 -0.12 -15.18 8.22
C GLY A 22 0.40 -13.79 8.57
N LEU A 23 1.41 -13.73 9.41
CA LEU A 23 2.09 -12.50 9.81
C LEU A 23 3.57 -12.61 9.51
N LEU A 24 4.14 -11.54 8.98
CA LEU A 24 5.57 -11.41 8.78
C LEU A 24 6.27 -11.07 10.11
N GLY A 25 7.50 -11.53 10.26
CA GLY A 25 8.28 -11.29 11.48
C GLY A 25 9.09 -10.00 11.41
N SER A 26 9.16 -9.29 12.52
CA SER A 26 9.84 -8.00 12.66
C SER A 26 11.36 -8.02 12.39
N MET A 27 11.96 -9.19 12.30
CA MET A 27 13.38 -9.34 11.96
C MET A 27 13.62 -9.61 10.47
N MET A 28 12.57 -9.68 9.67
CA MET A 28 12.65 -10.03 8.26
C MET A 28 12.75 -8.78 7.39
N SER A 29 13.66 -8.80 6.42
CA SER A 29 13.67 -7.82 5.33
C SER A 29 12.82 -8.35 4.18
N LEU A 30 11.96 -7.48 3.64
CA LEU A 30 11.05 -7.77 2.53
C LEU A 30 11.52 -7.00 1.29
N TYR A 31 12.08 -7.74 0.33
CA TYR A 31 12.67 -7.16 -0.87
C TYR A 31 12.05 -7.77 -2.14
N GLY A 32 11.78 -6.92 -3.13
CA GLY A 32 11.26 -7.36 -4.43
C GLY A 32 12.31 -8.05 -5.26
N GLY A 33 13.46 -7.41 -5.41
CA GLY A 33 14.59 -7.98 -6.10
C GLY A 33 15.88 -7.38 -5.57
N TYR A 34 16.68 -8.19 -4.92
CA TYR A 34 17.98 -7.75 -4.41
C TYR A 34 19.07 -8.00 -5.46
N SER A 35 19.70 -6.93 -5.89
CA SER A 35 20.72 -6.95 -6.94
C SER A 35 21.77 -5.88 -6.70
N THR A 36 22.99 -6.12 -7.15
CA THR A 36 24.07 -5.13 -7.14
C THR A 36 24.01 -4.15 -8.32
N THR A 37 23.17 -4.42 -9.30
CA THR A 37 23.05 -3.59 -10.50
C THR A 37 21.71 -2.88 -10.56
N GLU A 38 20.67 -3.53 -10.99
CA GLU A 38 19.36 -2.93 -11.21
C GLU A 38 18.25 -3.86 -10.72
N SER A 39 17.20 -3.25 -10.18
CA SER A 39 16.02 -3.95 -9.72
C SER A 39 14.79 -3.25 -10.29
N THR A 40 14.13 -3.87 -11.26
CA THR A 40 12.98 -3.30 -11.97
C THR A 40 11.82 -4.27 -12.06
N GLY A 41 10.60 -3.72 -12.18
CA GLY A 41 9.38 -4.51 -12.39
C GLY A 41 8.98 -5.42 -11.23
N ASN A 42 9.59 -5.26 -10.05
CA ASN A 42 9.30 -6.12 -8.91
C ASN A 42 8.04 -5.65 -8.19
N THR A 43 7.19 -6.59 -7.82
CA THR A 43 5.84 -6.33 -7.30
C THR A 43 5.63 -6.99 -5.94
N LEU A 44 5.08 -6.23 -5.00
CA LEU A 44 4.50 -6.74 -3.77
C LEU A 44 2.98 -6.69 -3.86
N ASN A 45 2.32 -7.81 -3.57
CA ASN A 45 0.88 -7.87 -3.35
C ASN A 45 0.62 -8.25 -1.90
N LEU A 46 0.06 -7.34 -1.12
CA LEU A 46 -0.22 -7.52 0.30
C LEU A 46 -1.72 -7.43 0.56
N SER A 47 -2.31 -8.52 1.06
CA SER A 47 -3.75 -8.63 1.34
C SER A 47 -4.08 -8.79 2.82
N THR A 48 -3.09 -8.65 3.69
CA THR A 48 -3.25 -8.80 5.14
C THR A 48 -2.82 -7.54 5.87
N LYS A 49 -3.40 -7.29 7.03
CA LYS A 49 -3.00 -6.20 7.93
C LYS A 49 -2.19 -6.71 9.12
N GLY A 50 -1.54 -5.81 9.83
CA GLY A 50 -0.79 -6.15 11.03
C GLY A 50 0.56 -6.80 10.77
N ASN A 51 1.11 -6.66 9.57
CA ASN A 51 2.43 -7.18 9.25
C ASN A 51 3.53 -6.25 9.76
N THR A 52 4.61 -6.82 10.26
CA THR A 52 5.80 -6.09 10.70
C THR A 52 7.03 -6.69 10.05
N VAL A 53 7.86 -5.85 9.44
CA VAL A 53 9.14 -6.24 8.85
C VAL A 53 10.23 -5.29 9.34
N LYS A 54 11.49 -5.72 9.21
CA LYS A 54 12.63 -4.86 9.52
C LYS A 54 12.85 -3.83 8.42
N ASN A 55 13.00 -4.29 7.19
CA ASN A 55 13.25 -3.45 6.02
C ASN A 55 12.28 -3.75 4.88
N LEU A 56 11.99 -2.73 4.11
CA LEU A 56 11.21 -2.81 2.87
C LEU A 56 11.98 -2.12 1.75
N GLY A 57 12.16 -2.78 0.60
CA GLY A 57 12.85 -2.16 -0.52
C GLY A 57 12.79 -2.97 -1.81
N TYR A 58 13.32 -2.38 -2.87
CA TYR A 58 13.50 -3.00 -4.19
C TYR A 58 12.20 -3.44 -4.86
N PHE A 59 11.08 -2.78 -4.54
CA PHE A 59 9.81 -2.92 -5.27
C PHE A 59 9.56 -1.71 -6.15
N GLN A 60 9.10 -1.93 -7.35
CA GLN A 60 8.63 -0.87 -8.25
C GLN A 60 7.11 -0.77 -8.26
N ASN A 61 6.42 -1.82 -7.78
CA ASN A 61 4.97 -1.83 -7.60
C ASN A 61 4.63 -2.39 -6.23
N LEU A 62 3.83 -1.65 -5.46
CA LEU A 62 3.32 -2.12 -4.18
C LEU A 62 1.80 -2.03 -4.21
N ASN A 63 1.14 -3.18 -4.16
CA ASN A 63 -0.31 -3.29 -4.23
C ASN A 63 -0.86 -3.71 -2.87
N PHE A 64 -1.64 -2.83 -2.26
CA PHE A 64 -2.28 -3.07 -0.97
C PHE A 64 -3.76 -3.37 -1.17
N TYR A 65 -4.18 -4.57 -0.81
CA TYR A 65 -5.57 -5.00 -0.83
C TYR A 65 -6.09 -4.93 0.61
N VAL A 66 -6.70 -3.80 0.97
CA VAL A 66 -7.19 -3.56 2.33
C VAL A 66 -8.33 -4.53 2.64
N PRO A 67 -8.17 -5.43 3.63
CA PRO A 67 -9.17 -6.46 3.90
C PRO A 67 -10.45 -5.88 4.49
N ALA A 68 -11.55 -6.63 4.37
CA ALA A 68 -12.87 -6.20 4.82
C ALA A 68 -12.93 -5.90 6.32
N ASP A 69 -12.13 -6.57 7.14
CA ASP A 69 -12.06 -6.38 8.58
C ASP A 69 -11.10 -5.28 9.04
N ALA A 70 -10.49 -4.56 8.10
CA ALA A 70 -9.64 -3.42 8.45
C ALA A 70 -10.47 -2.28 9.04
N LYS A 71 -9.93 -1.66 10.07
CA LYS A 71 -10.55 -0.54 10.81
C LYS A 71 -9.66 0.69 10.75
N ALA A 72 -10.27 1.84 10.95
CA ALA A 72 -9.55 3.11 11.05
C ALA A 72 -8.35 3.00 12.01
N GLY A 73 -7.19 3.46 11.55
CA GLY A 73 -5.95 3.41 12.32
C GLY A 73 -5.17 2.10 12.21
N ASP A 74 -5.72 1.07 11.58
CA ASP A 74 -4.97 -0.17 11.32
C ASP A 74 -3.79 0.08 10.38
N THR A 75 -2.74 -0.72 10.55
CA THR A 75 -1.54 -0.67 9.72
C THR A 75 -1.43 -1.97 8.92
N MET A 76 -1.24 -1.84 7.60
CA MET A 76 -1.00 -3.00 6.73
C MET A 76 0.43 -3.51 6.89
N LEU A 77 1.41 -2.60 6.82
CA LEU A 77 2.82 -2.94 6.89
C LEU A 77 3.58 -1.94 7.78
N GLU A 78 4.03 -2.42 8.91
CA GLU A 78 4.93 -1.72 9.82
C GLU A 78 6.37 -2.07 9.48
N VAL A 79 7.22 -1.05 9.34
CA VAL A 79 8.66 -1.20 9.11
C VAL A 79 9.39 -0.68 10.34
N THR A 80 10.35 -1.45 10.85
CA THR A 80 11.06 -1.07 12.09
C THR A 80 12.41 -0.41 11.85
N ASP A 81 12.99 -0.55 10.65
CA ASP A 81 14.27 0.06 10.32
C ASP A 81 14.17 0.93 9.06
N THR A 82 14.23 0.38 7.86
CA THR A 82 14.30 1.18 6.63
C THR A 82 13.18 0.82 5.66
N ALA A 83 12.36 1.81 5.31
CA ALA A 83 11.38 1.71 4.23
C ALA A 83 11.83 2.57 3.05
N ASP A 84 12.14 1.93 1.93
CA ASP A 84 12.53 2.58 0.70
C ASP A 84 11.58 2.20 -0.43
N VAL A 85 10.78 3.15 -0.88
CA VAL A 85 9.80 2.99 -1.95
C VAL A 85 10.04 3.99 -3.09
N HIS A 86 11.26 4.51 -3.21
CA HIS A 86 11.60 5.47 -4.25
C HIS A 86 11.26 4.93 -5.65
N GLY A 87 10.68 5.78 -6.47
CA GLY A 87 10.28 5.44 -7.84
C GLY A 87 9.16 4.41 -7.96
N ALA A 88 8.61 3.93 -6.85
CA ALA A 88 7.57 2.91 -6.88
C ALA A 88 6.19 3.50 -7.18
N ALA A 89 5.34 2.67 -7.81
CA ALA A 89 3.90 2.90 -7.87
C ALA A 89 3.25 2.20 -6.68
N ILE A 90 2.60 2.95 -5.81
CA ILE A 90 1.83 2.44 -4.68
C ILE A 90 0.36 2.48 -5.04
N ASN A 91 -0.27 1.32 -5.04
CA ASN A 91 -1.66 1.14 -5.40
C ASN A 91 -2.40 0.51 -4.22
N ALA A 92 -3.65 0.90 -4.01
CA ALA A 92 -4.48 0.31 -2.97
C ALA A 92 -5.91 0.12 -3.44
N GLY A 93 -6.47 -1.02 -3.09
CA GLY A 93 -7.89 -1.32 -3.22
C GLY A 93 -8.51 -1.57 -1.86
N VAL A 94 -9.80 -1.31 -1.76
CA VAL A 94 -10.59 -1.48 -0.52
C VAL A 94 -11.73 -2.43 -0.82
N GLU A 95 -11.90 -3.46 0.03
CA GLU A 95 -13.06 -4.34 -0.05
C GLU A 95 -14.36 -3.55 0.17
N ASP A 96 -15.41 -3.89 -0.55
CA ASP A 96 -16.70 -3.18 -0.51
C ASP A 96 -17.30 -3.11 0.90
N THR A 97 -17.02 -4.11 1.72
CA THR A 97 -17.55 -4.21 3.09
C THR A 97 -16.68 -3.52 4.14
N THR A 98 -15.51 -3.00 3.75
CA THR A 98 -14.64 -2.26 4.68
C THR A 98 -15.33 -0.97 5.13
N GLN A 99 -15.38 -0.75 6.46
CA GLN A 99 -16.06 0.40 7.06
C GLN A 99 -15.06 1.51 7.36
N LEU A 100 -15.08 2.58 6.55
CA LEU A 100 -14.28 3.78 6.76
C LEU A 100 -15.18 5.01 6.62
N ASN A 101 -15.07 5.92 7.58
CA ASN A 101 -15.81 7.19 7.59
C ASN A 101 -14.91 8.34 7.09
N PRO A 102 -15.50 9.47 6.67
CA PRO A 102 -14.71 10.66 6.30
C PRO A 102 -13.73 11.06 7.41
N GLY A 103 -12.48 11.34 7.01
CA GLY A 103 -11.39 11.68 7.92
C GLY A 103 -10.61 10.49 8.47
N GLU A 104 -11.10 9.28 8.29
CA GLU A 104 -10.41 8.07 8.76
C GLU A 104 -9.35 7.61 7.77
N VAL A 105 -8.35 6.90 8.30
CA VAL A 105 -7.20 6.42 7.54
C VAL A 105 -6.91 4.96 7.83
N ILE A 106 -6.31 4.29 6.83
CA ILE A 106 -5.57 3.03 6.99
C ILE A 106 -4.11 3.36 6.70
N ASN A 107 -3.21 2.98 7.60
CA ASN A 107 -1.78 3.11 7.36
C ASN A 107 -1.34 1.98 6.42
N LEU A 108 -0.96 2.32 5.20
CA LEU A 108 -0.46 1.32 4.25
C LEU A 108 0.97 0.91 4.63
N ILE A 109 1.82 1.90 4.86
CA ILE A 109 3.20 1.72 5.32
C ILE A 109 3.46 2.72 6.43
N HIS A 110 4.00 2.25 7.54
CA HIS A 110 4.50 3.08 8.63
C HIS A 110 5.90 2.64 9.00
N ASP A 111 6.85 3.57 9.07
CA ASP A 111 8.19 3.32 9.58
C ASP A 111 8.32 3.93 10.97
N ALA A 112 8.53 3.09 11.98
CA ALA A 112 8.55 3.51 13.36
C ALA A 112 9.76 4.37 13.74
N ASN A 113 10.87 4.25 13.01
CA ASN A 113 12.16 4.81 13.43
C ASN A 113 12.81 5.73 12.41
N ASN A 114 12.44 5.64 11.14
CA ASN A 114 13.07 6.42 10.08
C ASN A 114 12.05 7.01 9.13
N GLU A 115 12.45 7.99 8.37
CA GLU A 115 11.64 8.53 7.27
C GLU A 115 11.55 7.53 6.12
N ILE A 116 10.38 7.42 5.51
CA ILE A 116 10.18 6.63 4.30
C ILE A 116 10.78 7.40 3.11
N ASN A 117 11.64 6.75 2.32
CA ASN A 117 12.10 7.35 1.07
C ASN A 117 11.00 7.22 0.01
N THR A 118 10.31 8.33 -0.25
CA THR A 118 9.19 8.42 -1.21
C THR A 118 9.56 9.19 -2.49
N THR A 119 10.84 9.39 -2.75
CA THR A 119 11.31 10.12 -3.92
C THR A 119 10.79 9.48 -5.22
N GLY A 120 10.07 10.24 -6.04
CA GLY A 120 9.55 9.75 -7.32
C GLY A 120 8.41 8.72 -7.21
N THR A 121 7.82 8.56 -6.04
CA THR A 121 6.70 7.63 -5.81
C THR A 121 5.40 8.17 -6.40
N SER A 122 4.59 7.29 -6.97
CA SER A 122 3.24 7.60 -7.45
C SER A 122 2.19 6.80 -6.68
N TYR A 123 0.94 7.31 -6.68
CA TYR A 123 -0.16 6.72 -5.91
C TYR A 123 -1.39 6.56 -6.78
N ALA A 124 -2.04 5.41 -6.73
CA ALA A 124 -3.28 5.15 -7.46
C ALA A 124 -4.21 4.22 -6.69
N MET A 125 -5.52 4.41 -6.87
CA MET A 125 -6.53 3.51 -6.34
C MET A 125 -6.76 2.34 -7.28
N MET A 126 -7.10 1.18 -6.71
CA MET A 126 -7.48 -0.01 -7.47
C MET A 126 -8.95 -0.34 -7.21
N ASP A 127 -9.63 -0.85 -8.23
CA ASP A 127 -10.91 -1.54 -8.09
C ASP A 127 -10.62 -3.05 -8.22
N GLY A 128 -10.70 -3.75 -7.09
CA GLY A 128 -10.20 -5.12 -7.04
C GLY A 128 -8.71 -5.20 -7.36
N LYS A 129 -8.35 -5.82 -8.50
CA LYS A 129 -6.95 -5.93 -8.96
C LYS A 129 -6.56 -4.91 -10.02
N ASP A 130 -7.54 -4.13 -10.50
CA ASP A 130 -7.31 -3.18 -11.58
C ASP A 130 -6.98 -1.80 -11.02
N ILE A 131 -6.06 -1.10 -11.68
CA ILE A 131 -5.74 0.27 -11.31
C ILE A 131 -6.85 1.18 -11.83
N VAL A 132 -7.46 1.96 -10.94
CA VAL A 132 -8.49 2.92 -11.28
C VAL A 132 -7.88 4.32 -11.33
N THR A 133 -7.89 4.90 -12.50
CA THR A 133 -7.38 6.27 -12.73
C THR A 133 -8.41 7.35 -12.44
N ASP A 134 -9.69 6.99 -12.40
CA ASP A 134 -10.79 7.89 -12.09
C ASP A 134 -11.49 7.45 -10.80
N ALA A 135 -11.24 8.19 -9.72
CA ALA A 135 -11.85 7.92 -8.42
C ALA A 135 -13.37 8.05 -8.42
N ALA A 136 -13.96 8.70 -9.43
CA ALA A 136 -15.41 8.79 -9.55
C ALA A 136 -16.10 7.45 -9.87
N LEU A 137 -15.35 6.47 -10.37
CA LEU A 137 -15.85 5.12 -10.63
C LEU A 137 -15.93 4.27 -9.36
N LEU A 138 -15.29 4.69 -8.28
CA LEU A 138 -15.34 3.99 -7.00
C LEU A 138 -16.61 4.34 -6.24
N GLN A 139 -17.21 3.37 -5.57
CA GLN A 139 -18.34 3.61 -4.67
C GLN A 139 -17.96 4.49 -3.48
N ARG A 140 -16.68 4.54 -3.15
CA ARG A 140 -16.10 5.40 -2.13
C ARG A 140 -14.96 6.20 -2.74
N LYS A 141 -14.92 7.49 -2.40
CA LYS A 141 -13.78 8.32 -2.74
C LYS A 141 -12.71 8.12 -1.68
N VAL A 142 -11.73 7.30 -1.97
CA VAL A 142 -10.55 7.08 -1.15
C VAL A 142 -9.30 7.46 -1.95
N TYR A 143 -8.29 7.90 -1.26
CA TYR A 143 -7.05 8.37 -1.86
C TYR A 143 -5.85 7.85 -1.07
N ILE A 144 -4.68 7.93 -1.66
CA ILE A 144 -3.41 7.58 -1.01
C ILE A 144 -2.54 8.82 -0.98
N LYS A 145 -1.90 9.06 0.15
CA LYS A 145 -0.90 10.14 0.31
C LYS A 145 0.11 9.80 1.39
N PRO A 146 1.31 10.40 1.37
CA PRO A 146 2.10 10.52 2.58
C PRO A 146 1.33 11.39 3.59
N GLN A 147 1.08 10.88 4.78
CA GLN A 147 0.49 11.66 5.87
C GLN A 147 1.54 12.52 6.56
N ASP A 148 2.72 11.94 6.73
CA ASP A 148 3.92 12.56 7.26
C ASP A 148 5.16 11.85 6.69
N ALA A 149 6.36 12.18 7.16
CA ALA A 149 7.59 11.57 6.68
C ALA A 149 7.71 10.06 6.96
N ASN A 150 6.92 9.56 7.90
CA ASN A 150 6.98 8.18 8.39
C ASN A 150 5.79 7.32 7.98
N THR A 151 4.76 7.88 7.35
CA THR A 151 3.50 7.16 7.13
C THR A 151 2.91 7.47 5.76
N ILE A 152 2.58 6.42 5.02
CA ILE A 152 1.77 6.50 3.78
C ILE A 152 0.40 5.92 4.11
N VAL A 153 -0.65 6.69 3.86
CA VAL A 153 -2.02 6.33 4.23
C VAL A 153 -2.94 6.23 3.02
N LEU A 154 -3.92 5.34 3.13
CA LEU A 154 -5.18 5.43 2.42
C LEU A 154 -6.14 6.22 3.32
N TYR A 155 -6.86 7.18 2.75
CA TYR A 155 -7.74 8.04 3.53
C TYR A 155 -9.05 8.35 2.81
N VAL A 156 -10.08 8.59 3.63
CA VAL A 156 -11.37 9.11 3.16
C VAL A 156 -11.37 10.62 3.41
N PRO A 157 -11.50 11.47 2.38
CA PRO A 157 -11.53 12.93 2.57
C PRO A 157 -12.67 13.36 3.51
N ILE A 158 -12.42 14.40 4.32
CA ILE A 158 -13.38 14.92 5.29
C ILE A 158 -14.64 15.46 4.61
N ASP A 159 -14.49 16.04 3.44
CA ASP A 159 -15.55 16.57 2.60
C ASP A 159 -16.13 15.56 1.61
N SER A 160 -15.71 14.28 1.74
CA SER A 160 -16.22 13.21 0.89
C SER A 160 -17.70 13.00 1.12
N GLN A 161 -18.51 13.17 0.08
CA GLN A 161 -19.89 12.80 0.09
C GLN A 161 -20.05 11.33 -0.27
N PRO A 162 -20.95 10.58 0.38
CA PRO A 162 -21.29 9.26 -0.11
C PRO A 162 -21.83 9.36 -1.53
N ILE A 163 -21.50 8.36 -2.38
CA ILE A 163 -22.07 8.30 -3.72
C ILE A 163 -23.56 7.99 -3.55
N LEU A 164 -24.39 8.97 -3.88
CA LEU A 164 -25.84 8.84 -3.80
C LEU A 164 -26.35 8.06 -5.00
N HIS A 165 -27.23 7.08 -4.73
CA HIS A 165 -28.01 6.50 -5.80
C HIS A 165 -28.94 7.58 -6.39
N PRO A 166 -29.29 7.50 -7.70
CA PRO A 166 -30.13 8.51 -8.35
C PRO A 166 -31.48 8.76 -7.67
N ASP A 167 -31.98 7.78 -6.93
CA ASP A 167 -33.24 7.82 -6.19
C ASP A 167 -33.09 8.25 -4.73
N THR A 168 -31.88 8.57 -4.28
CA THR A 168 -31.64 9.05 -2.92
C THR A 168 -31.86 10.56 -2.85
N GLU A 169 -32.79 11.00 -2.03
CA GLU A 169 -32.99 12.44 -1.79
C GLU A 169 -31.86 13.00 -0.94
N VAL A 170 -31.28 14.09 -1.40
CA VAL A 170 -30.37 14.91 -0.61
C VAL A 170 -31.21 15.95 0.12
N ILE A 171 -31.36 15.75 1.43
CA ILE A 171 -31.97 16.76 2.29
C ILE A 171 -30.84 17.69 2.74
N ALA A 172 -30.90 18.90 2.24
CA ALA A 172 -29.93 19.93 2.60
C ALA A 172 -30.16 20.39 4.06
#